data_ea9313bdf7833e7d3c7c24496111a170
#
_entry.id   ea9313bdf7833e7d3c7c24496111a170
#
_cell.length_a   1.000
_cell.length_b   1.000
_cell.length_c   1.000
_cell.angle_alpha   90.00
_cell.angle_beta   90.00
_cell.angle_gamma   90.00
#
_symmetry.space_group_name_H-M   'P 1'
#
loop_
_entity.id
_entity.type
_entity.pdbx_description
1 polymer ?
#
loop_
_entity_poly.entity_id
_entity_poly.type
_entity_poly.pdbx_seq_one_letter_code
_entity_poly.pdbx_strand_id
1 'polypeptide(L)'
;MHHSRDDEPQGVTDIAAAAPESGPPHSATAVRPAVAPRRPPLRFRMVIALLVLVPAATLFFVWGTWLESGNGAAESLNSCAVALLVLFAAANQLLRRHKPKWAFSAGELITIYFIIATCMGISGGVWQWGGSLAASIAYPIWEAGPGNRWADILWPNLPPGMVVTNRAALEGFAFGGSTAYRMEVLRAWITPTLLWTAWLTATLWVTLCLSVIVRRRWSEQEKLPFPMTIVPLQIADPEAGLFRERLLWLGVGISSGIGLLGVAHRFAPAVPVIPTYVDIGNFLSNNRPWDAIRGTALSWSPWEIGLCYLMPLDFAFSLVAFNLFWKAEYMLSRQEGWATGAWGGFPYGDQQNIGAYLALMLSVVWLDRRYLIQVLRRALGLPSPLDDREDGLSYRTALLGLVGGLAFLWWMYARAGMTPPVTAAFLFLYFSMVMVMSRLRAQIG
;
A
#
# COMPACT_ATOMS: atom_id res chain seq x y z
N MET A 1 39.37 36.77 73.90
CA MET A 1 38.67 36.45 75.15
C MET A 1 37.40 35.74 74.84
N HIS A 2 37.39 34.49 75.17
CA HIS A 2 36.34 33.66 75.75
C HIS A 2 35.05 33.45 74.98
N HIS A 3 34.88 32.26 74.64
CA HIS A 3 33.99 31.19 75.16
C HIS A 3 32.54 31.35 74.68
N SER A 4 31.85 30.41 74.27
CA SER A 4 31.78 28.93 74.27
C SER A 4 30.31 28.54 73.99
N ARG A 5 30.16 27.41 73.36
CA ARG A 5 29.13 26.37 73.61
C ARG A 5 27.70 26.59 73.10
N ASP A 6 27.39 25.67 72.22
CA ASP A 6 26.33 24.64 72.33
C ASP A 6 24.90 25.13 72.60
N ASP A 7 24.06 24.86 71.62
CA ASP A 7 22.83 24.10 71.84
C ASP A 7 22.10 23.82 70.57
N GLU A 8 22.06 22.53 70.18
CA GLU A 8 21.04 21.96 69.33
C GLU A 8 19.68 21.98 69.99
N PRO A 9 18.60 22.09 69.29
CA PRO A 9 17.50 21.18 69.49
C PRO A 9 17.05 20.43 68.29
N GLN A 10 16.94 19.14 68.49
CA GLN A 10 16.34 18.09 67.75
C GLN A 10 14.91 18.39 67.28
N GLY A 11 14.55 17.86 66.16
CA GLY A 11 13.21 17.36 65.92
C GLY A 11 12.34 18.18 64.99
N VAL A 12 12.50 18.01 63.67
CA VAL A 12 11.37 18.08 62.72
C VAL A 12 11.41 16.82 61.88
N THR A 13 10.42 16.01 62.11
CA THR A 13 10.10 14.74 61.47
C THR A 13 10.04 14.84 59.96
N ASP A 14 10.85 13.99 59.30
CA ASP A 14 10.77 13.61 57.90
C ASP A 14 9.36 13.03 57.61
N ILE A 15 8.55 13.79 56.89
CA ILE A 15 7.46 13.23 56.10
C ILE A 15 8.01 13.01 54.68
N ALA A 16 8.70 11.87 54.52
CA ALA A 16 8.97 11.34 53.19
C ALA A 16 7.63 10.98 52.53
N ALA A 17 7.20 11.82 51.59
CA ALA A 17 6.13 11.47 50.68
C ALA A 17 6.58 10.25 49.87
N ALA A 18 6.00 9.11 50.15
CA ALA A 18 6.14 7.90 49.38
C ALA A 18 5.63 8.18 47.93
N ALA A 19 6.54 8.29 47.01
CA ALA A 19 6.22 8.22 45.58
C ALA A 19 5.58 6.83 45.29
N PRO A 20 4.49 6.76 44.55
CA PRO A 20 3.94 5.47 44.18
C PRO A 20 5.00 4.71 43.37
N GLU A 21 5.39 3.53 43.81
CA GLU A 21 6.17 2.58 43.06
C GLU A 21 5.46 2.34 41.70
N SER A 22 6.03 2.87 40.63
CA SER A 22 5.69 2.49 39.28
C SER A 22 6.07 1.03 39.15
N GLY A 23 5.07 0.14 39.22
CA GLY A 23 5.23 -1.25 38.86
C GLY A 23 5.90 -1.36 37.49
N PRO A 24 6.64 -2.44 37.22
CA PRO A 24 7.35 -2.59 35.95
C PRO A 24 6.33 -2.47 34.83
N PRO A 25 6.65 -1.73 33.74
CA PRO A 25 5.76 -1.64 32.59
C PRO A 25 5.49 -3.06 32.11
N HIS A 26 4.21 -3.36 31.91
CA HIS A 26 3.78 -4.61 31.30
C HIS A 26 4.70 -4.90 30.14
N SER A 27 5.43 -5.99 30.23
CA SER A 27 6.36 -6.45 29.24
C SER A 27 5.61 -6.58 27.91
N ALA A 28 5.70 -5.54 27.09
CA ALA A 28 5.54 -5.70 25.68
C ALA A 28 6.49 -6.85 25.35
N THR A 29 5.94 -7.99 24.96
CA THR A 29 6.67 -9.18 24.57
C THR A 29 7.69 -8.71 23.55
N ALA A 30 8.94 -8.55 23.98
CA ALA A 30 10.02 -8.14 23.10
C ALA A 30 10.02 -9.15 21.97
N VAL A 31 9.61 -8.72 20.78
CA VAL A 31 9.74 -9.51 19.56
C VAL A 31 11.23 -9.83 19.49
N ARG A 32 11.58 -11.08 19.82
CA ARG A 32 12.96 -11.54 19.65
C ARG A 32 13.35 -11.21 18.23
N PRO A 33 14.48 -10.51 18.00
CA PRO A 33 14.92 -10.26 16.64
C PRO A 33 15.01 -11.63 15.97
N ALA A 34 14.15 -11.87 14.98
CA ALA A 34 14.19 -13.09 14.21
C ALA A 34 15.61 -13.18 13.65
N VAL A 35 16.34 -14.22 14.05
CA VAL A 35 17.65 -14.55 13.48
C VAL A 35 17.44 -14.50 11.98
N ALA A 36 18.14 -13.58 11.31
CA ALA A 36 18.01 -13.37 9.88
C ALA A 36 18.11 -14.74 9.19
N PRO A 37 17.08 -15.23 8.54
CA PRO A 37 17.13 -16.56 7.97
C PRO A 37 18.19 -16.52 6.88
N ARG A 38 19.22 -17.37 7.02
CA ARG A 38 20.09 -17.70 5.89
C ARG A 38 19.16 -17.94 4.70
N ARG A 39 19.36 -17.20 3.60
CA ARG A 39 18.52 -17.23 2.38
C ARG A 39 18.00 -18.65 2.15
N PRO A 40 16.72 -18.94 2.30
CA PRO A 40 16.24 -20.26 1.91
C PRO A 40 16.49 -20.36 0.41
N PRO A 41 17.17 -21.41 -0.08
CA PRO A 41 17.28 -21.60 -1.50
C PRO A 41 15.86 -21.67 -2.05
N LEU A 42 15.59 -20.93 -3.14
CA LEU A 42 14.32 -21.00 -3.87
C LEU A 42 14.08 -22.47 -4.24
N ARG A 43 13.29 -23.17 -3.44
CA ARG A 43 13.03 -24.58 -3.68
C ARG A 43 12.07 -24.70 -4.84
N PHE A 44 12.35 -25.61 -5.76
CA PHE A 44 11.52 -25.84 -6.96
C PHE A 44 10.00 -25.95 -6.64
N ARG A 45 9.66 -26.56 -5.51
CA ARG A 45 8.27 -26.65 -5.01
C ARG A 45 7.62 -25.29 -4.77
N MET A 46 8.39 -24.29 -4.33
CA MET A 46 7.88 -22.93 -4.13
C MET A 46 7.53 -22.27 -5.46
N VAL A 47 8.35 -22.49 -6.47
CA VAL A 47 8.07 -22.01 -7.84
C VAL A 47 6.80 -22.64 -8.38
N ILE A 48 6.61 -23.96 -8.22
CA ILE A 48 5.37 -24.64 -8.64
C ILE A 48 4.16 -24.09 -7.88
N ALA A 49 4.28 -23.92 -6.54
CA ALA A 49 3.21 -23.35 -5.75
C ALA A 49 2.83 -21.95 -6.25
N LEU A 50 3.80 -21.08 -6.53
CA LEU A 50 3.56 -19.74 -7.05
C LEU A 50 2.92 -19.75 -8.44
N LEU A 51 3.35 -20.63 -9.35
CA LEU A 51 2.76 -20.75 -10.69
C LEU A 51 1.27 -21.11 -10.66
N VAL A 52 0.82 -21.82 -9.62
CA VAL A 52 -0.60 -22.16 -9.43
C VAL A 52 -1.33 -21.09 -8.63
N LEU A 53 -0.71 -20.64 -7.54
CA LEU A 53 -1.36 -19.78 -6.57
C LEU A 53 -1.54 -18.34 -7.07
N VAL A 54 -0.56 -17.80 -7.81
CA VAL A 54 -0.65 -16.42 -8.32
C VAL A 54 -1.82 -16.26 -9.29
N PRO A 55 -1.99 -17.08 -10.34
CA PRO A 55 -3.16 -17.00 -11.20
C PRO A 55 -4.47 -17.24 -10.46
N ALA A 56 -4.53 -18.25 -9.57
CA ALA A 56 -5.73 -18.56 -8.81
C ALA A 56 -6.12 -17.41 -7.86
N ALA A 57 -5.16 -16.85 -7.15
CA ALA A 57 -5.36 -15.72 -6.25
C ALA A 57 -5.79 -14.46 -7.03
N THR A 58 -5.18 -14.19 -8.18
CA THR A 58 -5.53 -13.07 -9.05
C THR A 58 -6.96 -13.21 -9.58
N LEU A 59 -7.33 -14.39 -10.08
CA LEU A 59 -8.69 -14.67 -10.56
C LEU A 59 -9.71 -14.54 -9.43
N PHE A 60 -9.43 -15.11 -8.27
CA PHE A 60 -10.30 -15.03 -7.09
C PHE A 60 -10.48 -13.57 -6.67
N PHE A 61 -9.41 -12.79 -6.66
CA PHE A 61 -9.46 -11.39 -6.28
C PHE A 61 -10.24 -10.54 -7.29
N VAL A 62 -9.99 -10.70 -8.58
CA VAL A 62 -10.73 -10.00 -9.66
C VAL A 62 -12.21 -10.36 -9.61
N TRP A 63 -12.53 -11.64 -9.39
CA TRP A 63 -13.92 -12.09 -9.29
C TRP A 63 -14.60 -11.56 -8.02
N GLY A 64 -13.91 -11.55 -6.88
CA GLY A 64 -14.39 -10.99 -5.63
C GLY A 64 -14.68 -9.48 -5.72
N THR A 65 -13.77 -8.70 -6.31
CA THR A 65 -13.98 -7.26 -6.51
C THR A 65 -15.15 -6.97 -7.47
N TRP A 66 -15.39 -7.85 -8.42
CA TRP A 66 -16.51 -7.74 -9.36
C TRP A 66 -17.86 -7.98 -8.66
N LEU A 67 -17.91 -8.92 -7.71
CA LEU A 67 -19.12 -9.21 -6.94
C LEU A 67 -19.43 -8.14 -5.89
N GLU A 68 -18.40 -7.53 -5.31
CA GLU A 68 -18.57 -6.64 -4.16
C GLU A 68 -18.66 -5.16 -4.53
N SER A 69 -18.39 -4.75 -5.79
CA SER A 69 -18.26 -3.35 -6.20
C SER A 69 -17.45 -2.49 -5.21
N GLY A 70 -16.54 -3.11 -4.47
CA GLY A 70 -15.89 -2.56 -3.30
C GLY A 70 -14.41 -2.26 -3.51
N ASN A 71 -13.93 -1.33 -2.70
CA ASN A 71 -12.59 -0.72 -2.75
C ASN A 71 -11.48 -1.56 -2.10
N GLY A 72 -11.69 -2.83 -1.78
CA GLY A 72 -10.76 -3.66 -1.01
C GLY A 72 -9.37 -3.88 -1.61
N ALA A 73 -9.16 -3.44 -2.85
CA ALA A 73 -7.89 -3.63 -3.56
C ALA A 73 -6.79 -2.63 -3.21
N ALA A 74 -7.18 -1.44 -2.74
CA ALA A 74 -6.24 -0.36 -2.44
C ALA A 74 -5.74 -0.38 -0.99
N GLU A 75 -6.23 -1.33 -0.19
CA GLU A 75 -5.84 -1.45 1.22
C GLU A 75 -4.37 -1.85 1.34
N SER A 76 -3.69 -1.20 2.26
CA SER A 76 -2.25 -1.38 2.47
C SER A 76 -1.90 -2.80 2.96
N LEU A 77 -2.75 -3.41 3.76
CA LEU A 77 -2.70 -4.84 4.12
C LEU A 77 -3.86 -5.55 3.42
N ASN A 78 -3.59 -6.15 2.26
CA ASN A 78 -4.64 -6.81 1.49
C ASN A 78 -5.28 -7.95 2.30
N SER A 79 -6.52 -7.76 2.74
CA SER A 79 -7.26 -8.70 3.58
C SER A 79 -7.37 -10.10 2.96
N CYS A 80 -7.55 -10.17 1.63
CA CYS A 80 -7.57 -11.44 0.89
C CYS A 80 -6.22 -12.15 0.94
N ALA A 81 -5.10 -11.42 0.80
CA ALA A 81 -3.76 -12.01 0.88
C ALA A 81 -3.47 -12.53 2.30
N VAL A 82 -3.90 -11.80 3.33
CA VAL A 82 -3.79 -12.26 4.73
C VAL A 82 -4.65 -13.51 4.96
N ALA A 83 -5.89 -13.54 4.49
CA ALA A 83 -6.76 -14.71 4.60
C ALA A 83 -6.14 -15.93 3.92
N LEU A 84 -5.58 -15.77 2.72
CA LEU A 84 -4.85 -16.84 2.03
C LEU A 84 -3.63 -17.28 2.84
N LEU A 85 -2.87 -16.36 3.43
CA LEU A 85 -1.73 -16.71 4.28
C LEU A 85 -2.17 -17.55 5.49
N VAL A 86 -3.29 -17.20 6.14
CA VAL A 86 -3.87 -17.99 7.24
C VAL A 86 -4.22 -19.39 6.77
N LEU A 87 -4.91 -19.54 5.63
CA LEU A 87 -5.24 -20.83 5.05
C LEU A 87 -3.99 -21.66 4.72
N PHE A 88 -2.97 -21.03 4.14
CA PHE A 88 -1.70 -21.70 3.86
C PHE A 88 -0.93 -22.09 5.10
N ALA A 89 -0.92 -21.24 6.13
CA ALA A 89 -0.29 -21.57 7.41
C ALA A 89 -1.00 -22.76 8.06
N ALA A 90 -2.32 -22.79 8.05
CA ALA A 90 -3.11 -23.92 8.56
C ALA A 90 -2.85 -25.21 7.77
N ALA A 91 -2.89 -25.15 6.43
CA ALA A 91 -2.58 -26.28 5.56
C ALA A 91 -1.12 -26.76 5.77
N ASN A 92 -0.19 -25.84 5.93
CA ASN A 92 1.21 -26.15 6.20
C ASN A 92 1.39 -26.84 7.56
N GLN A 93 0.58 -26.49 8.55
CA GLN A 93 0.61 -27.14 9.86
C GLN A 93 0.12 -28.61 9.76
N LEU A 94 -0.89 -28.88 8.94
CA LEU A 94 -1.32 -30.25 8.62
C LEU A 94 -0.20 -31.00 7.87
N LEU A 95 0.44 -30.36 6.89
CA LEU A 95 1.57 -30.95 6.15
C LEU A 95 2.74 -31.28 7.08
N ARG A 96 3.05 -30.44 8.06
CA ARG A 96 4.09 -30.70 9.06
C ARG A 96 3.79 -31.94 9.89
N ARG A 97 2.51 -32.20 10.20
CA ARG A 97 2.10 -33.40 10.97
C ARG A 97 2.19 -34.68 10.15
N HIS A 98 1.79 -34.66 8.88
CA HIS A 98 1.65 -35.87 8.05
C HIS A 98 2.82 -36.08 7.09
N LYS A 99 3.40 -35.02 6.53
CA LYS A 99 4.50 -35.07 5.54
C LYS A 99 5.50 -33.94 5.79
N PRO A 100 6.31 -34.01 6.85
CA PRO A 100 7.21 -32.90 7.26
C PRO A 100 8.21 -32.49 6.18
N LYS A 101 8.60 -33.41 5.28
CA LYS A 101 9.49 -33.12 4.14
C LYS A 101 8.87 -32.14 3.12
N TRP A 102 7.55 -32.03 3.06
CA TRP A 102 6.81 -31.18 2.14
C TRP A 102 6.40 -29.84 2.76
N ALA A 103 6.55 -29.70 4.07
CA ALA A 103 6.17 -28.49 4.76
C ALA A 103 7.06 -27.30 4.37
N PHE A 104 6.45 -26.13 4.25
CA PHE A 104 7.12 -24.85 3.98
C PHE A 104 7.71 -24.29 5.26
N SER A 105 8.85 -23.60 5.13
CA SER A 105 9.43 -22.78 6.20
C SER A 105 8.67 -21.47 6.37
N ALA A 106 8.82 -20.78 7.51
CA ALA A 106 8.23 -19.46 7.72
C ALA A 106 8.67 -18.46 6.64
N GLY A 107 9.95 -18.48 6.26
CA GLY A 107 10.46 -17.62 5.19
C GLY A 107 9.84 -17.91 3.81
N GLU A 108 9.57 -19.20 3.48
CA GLU A 108 8.88 -19.55 2.24
C GLU A 108 7.42 -19.06 2.26
N LEU A 109 6.71 -19.20 3.38
CA LEU A 109 5.32 -18.71 3.53
C LEU A 109 5.24 -17.20 3.38
N ILE A 110 6.15 -16.46 4.00
CA ILE A 110 6.23 -15.01 3.88
C ILE A 110 6.53 -14.58 2.45
N THR A 111 7.46 -15.28 1.78
CA THR A 111 7.77 -14.99 0.37
C THR A 111 6.56 -15.20 -0.52
N ILE A 112 5.82 -16.31 -0.33
CA ILE A 112 4.57 -16.59 -1.04
C ILE A 112 3.55 -15.47 -0.78
N TYR A 113 3.38 -15.08 0.50
CA TYR A 113 2.47 -14.01 0.88
C TYR A 113 2.79 -12.70 0.16
N PHE A 114 4.04 -12.23 0.21
CA PHE A 114 4.42 -10.97 -0.43
C PHE A 114 4.23 -10.98 -1.95
N ILE A 115 4.53 -12.11 -2.60
CA ILE A 115 4.29 -12.24 -4.04
C ILE A 115 2.79 -12.18 -4.34
N ILE A 116 1.96 -12.92 -3.61
CA ILE A 116 0.50 -12.89 -3.79
C ILE A 116 -0.06 -11.50 -3.49
N ALA A 117 0.34 -10.87 -2.38
CA ALA A 117 -0.12 -9.54 -2.01
C ALA A 117 0.26 -8.50 -3.08
N THR A 118 1.48 -8.59 -3.65
CA THR A 118 1.90 -7.72 -4.75
C THR A 118 1.06 -7.95 -6.01
N CYS A 119 0.82 -9.21 -6.38
CA CYS A 119 0.00 -9.54 -7.54
C CYS A 119 -1.45 -9.08 -7.37
N MET A 120 -2.03 -9.25 -6.19
CA MET A 120 -3.37 -8.75 -5.87
C MET A 120 -3.43 -7.22 -5.88
N GLY A 121 -2.42 -6.54 -5.33
CA GLY A 121 -2.32 -5.08 -5.38
C GLY A 121 -2.25 -4.54 -6.81
N ILE A 122 -1.48 -5.19 -7.69
CA ILE A 122 -1.42 -4.84 -9.11
C ILE A 122 -2.77 -5.10 -9.79
N SER A 123 -3.35 -6.28 -9.59
CA SER A 123 -4.63 -6.67 -10.20
C SER A 123 -5.76 -5.77 -9.73
N GLY A 124 -5.77 -5.42 -8.44
CA GLY A 124 -6.73 -4.50 -7.85
C GLY A 124 -6.60 -3.09 -8.39
N GLY A 125 -5.37 -2.56 -8.43
CA GLY A 125 -5.12 -1.24 -9.01
C GLY A 125 -5.53 -1.16 -10.48
N VAL A 126 -5.24 -2.19 -11.27
CA VAL A 126 -5.67 -2.28 -12.67
C VAL A 126 -7.19 -2.31 -12.81
N TRP A 127 -7.89 -2.96 -11.88
CA TRP A 127 -9.34 -3.10 -11.92
C TRP A 127 -10.08 -1.92 -11.29
N GLN A 128 -9.66 -1.49 -10.10
CA GLN A 128 -10.38 -0.50 -9.28
C GLN A 128 -10.37 0.91 -9.90
N TRP A 129 -9.27 1.31 -10.50
CA TRP A 129 -9.16 2.60 -11.19
C TRP A 129 -9.71 2.51 -12.63
N GLY A 130 -10.72 1.72 -12.77
CA GLY A 130 -11.57 1.74 -13.89
C GLY A 130 -11.34 0.63 -14.88
N GLY A 131 -11.20 -0.60 -14.43
CA GLY A 131 -10.90 -1.46 -15.55
C GLY A 131 -9.95 -0.70 -16.47
N SER A 132 -9.24 0.30 -15.83
CA SER A 132 -8.69 1.48 -16.51
C SER A 132 -7.71 1.06 -17.53
N LEU A 133 -6.96 -0.02 -17.25
CA LEU A 133 -6.00 -0.50 -18.23
C LEU A 133 -6.71 -1.19 -19.39
N ALA A 134 -7.64 -2.10 -19.12
CA ALA A 134 -8.42 -2.77 -20.18
C ALA A 134 -9.30 -1.75 -20.93
N ALA A 135 -9.90 -0.82 -20.19
CA ALA A 135 -10.67 0.29 -20.77
C ALA A 135 -9.79 1.20 -21.64
N SER A 136 -8.58 1.55 -21.19
CA SER A 136 -7.64 2.36 -21.98
C SER A 136 -7.18 1.66 -23.26
N ILE A 137 -7.15 0.35 -23.25
CA ILE A 137 -6.84 -0.45 -24.44
C ILE A 137 -8.02 -0.49 -25.42
N ALA A 138 -9.24 -0.54 -24.93
CA ALA A 138 -10.45 -0.83 -25.72
C ALA A 138 -11.29 0.41 -26.05
N TYR A 139 -11.58 1.26 -25.08
CA TYR A 139 -12.57 2.35 -25.22
C TYR A 139 -12.23 3.42 -26.25
N PRO A 140 -10.97 3.82 -26.45
CA PRO A 140 -10.67 4.82 -27.47
C PRO A 140 -11.22 4.48 -28.87
N ILE A 141 -11.32 3.18 -29.17
CA ILE A 141 -11.83 2.68 -30.44
C ILE A 141 -13.32 2.31 -30.32
N TRP A 142 -13.71 1.70 -29.21
CA TRP A 142 -15.07 1.20 -29.02
C TRP A 142 -16.09 2.34 -28.89
N GLU A 143 -15.82 3.32 -28.01
CA GLU A 143 -16.70 4.43 -27.71
C GLU A 143 -16.64 5.57 -28.74
N ALA A 144 -15.77 5.47 -29.75
CA ALA A 144 -15.67 6.49 -30.79
C ALA A 144 -16.97 6.53 -31.65
N GLY A 145 -17.59 7.72 -31.68
CA GLY A 145 -18.82 7.94 -32.41
C GLY A 145 -18.92 9.38 -32.93
N PRO A 146 -19.95 9.69 -33.74
CA PRO A 146 -20.13 11.03 -34.31
C PRO A 146 -20.27 12.15 -33.27
N GLY A 147 -20.84 11.82 -32.10
CA GLY A 147 -21.10 12.82 -31.03
C GLY A 147 -19.85 13.28 -30.29
N ASN A 148 -18.83 12.41 -30.13
CA ASN A 148 -17.62 12.73 -29.40
C ASN A 148 -16.41 13.03 -30.30
N ARG A 149 -16.51 12.76 -31.58
CA ARG A 149 -15.46 12.98 -32.58
C ARG A 149 -14.10 12.37 -32.21
N TRP A 150 -14.07 11.28 -31.44
CA TRP A 150 -12.82 10.65 -30.99
C TRP A 150 -12.00 10.09 -32.15
N ALA A 151 -12.65 9.67 -33.23
CA ALA A 151 -11.94 9.23 -34.43
C ALA A 151 -11.07 10.34 -35.03
N ASP A 152 -11.53 11.59 -34.98
CA ASP A 152 -10.82 12.74 -35.57
C ASP A 152 -9.76 13.31 -34.62
N ILE A 153 -10.07 13.32 -33.30
CA ILE A 153 -9.26 14.03 -32.30
C ILE A 153 -8.28 13.09 -31.59
N LEU A 154 -8.75 11.88 -31.22
CA LEU A 154 -8.00 10.97 -30.37
C LEU A 154 -7.18 9.96 -31.17
N TRP A 155 -7.78 9.34 -32.21
CA TRP A 155 -7.10 8.26 -32.93
C TRP A 155 -5.76 8.64 -33.55
N PRO A 156 -5.56 9.83 -34.14
CA PRO A 156 -4.26 10.24 -34.67
C PRO A 156 -3.15 10.31 -33.61
N ASN A 157 -3.56 10.47 -32.34
CA ASN A 157 -2.64 10.66 -31.21
C ASN A 157 -2.50 9.40 -30.35
N LEU A 158 -3.16 8.30 -30.70
CA LEU A 158 -3.03 7.05 -29.92
C LEU A 158 -1.66 6.40 -30.17
N PRO A 159 -0.99 5.93 -29.09
CA PRO A 159 0.29 5.26 -29.23
C PRO A 159 0.14 3.96 -30.06
N PRO A 160 0.98 3.75 -31.08
CA PRO A 160 0.92 2.56 -31.90
C PRO A 160 1.09 1.27 -31.09
N GLY A 161 0.18 0.33 -31.26
CA GLY A 161 0.22 -0.98 -30.60
C GLY A 161 -0.25 -1.01 -29.16
N MET A 162 -0.56 0.14 -28.52
CA MET A 162 -1.05 0.19 -27.13
C MET A 162 -2.57 0.06 -27.02
N VAL A 163 -3.29 0.13 -28.11
CA VAL A 163 -4.74 0.00 -28.18
C VAL A 163 -5.14 -1.08 -29.19
N VAL A 164 -6.30 -1.68 -28.97
CA VAL A 164 -6.90 -2.62 -29.91
C VAL A 164 -7.67 -1.84 -30.97
N THR A 165 -7.19 -1.84 -32.19
CA THR A 165 -7.81 -1.10 -33.31
C THR A 165 -8.92 -1.88 -34.02
N ASN A 166 -8.96 -3.21 -33.87
CA ASN A 166 -10.00 -4.06 -34.48
C ASN A 166 -11.28 -4.04 -33.66
N ARG A 167 -12.31 -3.33 -34.12
CA ARG A 167 -13.59 -3.20 -33.46
C ARG A 167 -14.33 -4.53 -33.25
N ALA A 168 -14.22 -5.48 -34.18
CA ALA A 168 -14.81 -6.80 -34.05
C ALA A 168 -14.20 -7.62 -32.90
N ALA A 169 -12.89 -7.42 -32.61
CA ALA A 169 -12.22 -8.05 -31.49
C ALA A 169 -12.59 -7.42 -30.13
N LEU A 170 -13.21 -6.22 -30.12
CA LEU A 170 -13.70 -5.52 -28.94
C LEU A 170 -15.15 -5.85 -28.60
N GLU A 171 -15.91 -6.40 -29.53
CA GLU A 171 -17.35 -6.66 -29.38
C GLU A 171 -17.63 -7.58 -28.16
N GLY A 172 -16.85 -8.64 -28.04
CA GLY A 172 -16.95 -9.54 -26.89
C GLY A 172 -16.53 -8.93 -25.55
N PHE A 173 -15.64 -7.95 -25.56
CA PHE A 173 -15.27 -7.19 -24.37
C PHE A 173 -16.40 -6.25 -23.92
N ALA A 174 -17.07 -5.61 -24.88
CA ALA A 174 -18.12 -4.65 -24.60
C ALA A 174 -19.48 -5.30 -24.21
N PHE A 175 -19.88 -6.35 -24.90
CA PHE A 175 -21.20 -6.96 -24.73
C PHE A 175 -21.17 -8.31 -23.98
N GLY A 176 -20.00 -8.88 -23.78
CA GLY A 176 -19.89 -10.23 -23.22
C GLY A 176 -20.27 -11.31 -24.24
N GLY A 177 -20.56 -12.52 -23.75
CA GLY A 177 -20.98 -13.67 -24.60
C GLY A 177 -19.92 -14.19 -25.56
N SER A 178 -18.66 -13.84 -25.39
CA SER A 178 -17.51 -14.23 -26.20
C SER A 178 -16.40 -14.84 -25.35
N THR A 179 -15.38 -15.36 -26.00
CA THR A 179 -14.19 -15.89 -25.34
C THR A 179 -12.92 -15.22 -25.86
N ALA A 180 -11.99 -14.95 -24.94
CA ALA A 180 -10.68 -14.42 -25.29
C ALA A 180 -9.82 -15.42 -26.10
N TYR A 181 -10.19 -16.70 -26.15
CA TYR A 181 -9.43 -17.74 -26.84
C TYR A 181 -9.69 -17.82 -28.37
N ARG A 182 -10.56 -16.98 -28.90
CA ARG A 182 -10.71 -16.86 -30.35
C ARG A 182 -9.42 -16.26 -30.94
N MET A 183 -8.91 -16.87 -32.01
CA MET A 183 -7.62 -16.48 -32.61
C MET A 183 -7.59 -15.01 -33.07
N GLU A 184 -8.70 -14.46 -33.52
CA GLU A 184 -8.82 -13.06 -33.93
C GLU A 184 -8.69 -12.11 -32.71
N VAL A 185 -9.34 -12.46 -31.61
CA VAL A 185 -9.27 -11.71 -30.36
C VAL A 185 -7.85 -11.77 -29.80
N LEU A 186 -7.26 -12.97 -29.69
CA LEU A 186 -5.88 -13.12 -29.22
C LEU A 186 -4.90 -12.30 -30.04
N ARG A 187 -4.96 -12.34 -31.36
CA ARG A 187 -4.06 -11.56 -32.23
C ARG A 187 -4.20 -10.07 -32.06
N ALA A 188 -5.43 -9.59 -31.83
CA ALA A 188 -5.68 -8.16 -31.61
C ALA A 188 -5.20 -7.68 -30.22
N TRP A 189 -5.35 -8.50 -29.17
CA TRP A 189 -5.04 -8.13 -27.80
C TRP A 189 -3.60 -8.41 -27.38
N ILE A 190 -2.87 -9.32 -28.03
CA ILE A 190 -1.54 -9.75 -27.59
C ILE A 190 -0.53 -8.59 -27.55
N THR A 191 -0.49 -7.77 -28.59
CA THR A 191 0.47 -6.65 -28.69
C THR A 191 0.22 -5.58 -27.63
N PRO A 192 -1.01 -5.05 -27.48
CA PRO A 192 -1.31 -4.12 -26.38
C PRO A 192 -0.99 -4.70 -25.01
N THR A 193 -1.42 -5.94 -24.76
CA THR A 193 -1.17 -6.60 -23.46
C THR A 193 0.31 -6.74 -23.15
N LEU A 194 1.13 -7.14 -24.13
CA LEU A 194 2.58 -7.27 -23.94
C LEU A 194 3.25 -5.91 -23.67
N LEU A 195 2.87 -4.86 -24.40
CA LEU A 195 3.42 -3.51 -24.19
C LEU A 195 3.06 -2.97 -22.81
N TRP A 196 1.81 -3.10 -22.39
CA TRP A 196 1.38 -2.68 -21.06
C TRP A 196 2.02 -3.52 -19.94
N THR A 197 2.20 -4.83 -20.17
CA THR A 197 2.93 -5.71 -19.23
C THR A 197 4.39 -5.29 -19.12
N ALA A 198 5.04 -4.96 -20.22
CA ALA A 198 6.42 -4.47 -20.21
C ALA A 198 6.54 -3.14 -19.47
N TRP A 199 5.58 -2.23 -19.65
CA TRP A 199 5.51 -0.95 -18.92
C TRP A 199 5.35 -1.18 -17.41
N LEU A 200 4.39 -2.00 -16.99
CA LEU A 200 4.18 -2.35 -15.59
C LEU A 200 5.42 -3.00 -14.97
N THR A 201 6.02 -3.96 -15.70
CA THR A 201 7.22 -4.66 -15.23
C THR A 201 8.39 -3.69 -15.04
N ALA A 202 8.60 -2.77 -15.98
CA ALA A 202 9.65 -1.75 -15.85
C ALA A 202 9.39 -0.80 -14.68
N THR A 203 8.15 -0.38 -14.48
CA THR A 203 7.75 0.48 -13.36
C THR A 203 8.00 -0.20 -12.01
N LEU A 204 7.59 -1.48 -11.89
CA LEU A 204 7.84 -2.28 -10.69
C LEU A 204 9.33 -2.53 -10.47
N TRP A 205 10.09 -2.76 -11.52
CA TRP A 205 11.53 -2.95 -11.43
C TRP A 205 12.23 -1.70 -10.92
N VAL A 206 11.89 -0.52 -11.44
CA VAL A 206 12.42 0.76 -10.94
C VAL A 206 12.06 0.95 -9.46
N THR A 207 10.81 0.68 -9.08
CA THR A 207 10.35 0.76 -7.68
C THR A 207 11.12 -0.21 -6.77
N LEU A 208 11.38 -1.43 -7.23
CA LEU A 208 12.19 -2.40 -6.50
C LEU A 208 13.63 -1.90 -6.31
N CYS A 209 14.25 -1.36 -7.36
CA CYS A 209 15.59 -0.80 -7.29
C CYS A 209 15.68 0.37 -6.29
N LEU A 210 14.69 1.27 -6.31
CA LEU A 210 14.59 2.35 -5.33
C LEU A 210 14.43 1.82 -3.91
N SER A 211 13.59 0.81 -3.72
CA SER A 211 13.38 0.18 -2.41
C SER A 211 14.66 -0.47 -1.86
N VAL A 212 15.44 -1.13 -2.71
CA VAL A 212 16.74 -1.72 -2.32
C VAL A 212 17.71 -0.63 -1.85
N ILE A 213 17.74 0.51 -2.56
CA ILE A 213 18.62 1.64 -2.24
C ILE A 213 18.33 2.19 -0.84
N VAL A 214 17.06 2.33 -0.47
CA VAL A 214 16.67 2.97 0.81
C VAL A 214 16.46 1.97 1.95
N ARG A 215 16.29 0.66 1.67
CA ARG A 215 15.94 -0.38 2.63
C ARG A 215 16.77 -0.34 3.90
N ARG A 216 18.10 -0.35 3.75
CA ARG A 216 19.02 -0.42 4.89
C ARG A 216 18.94 0.82 5.77
N ARG A 217 18.75 1.99 5.16
CA ARG A 217 18.57 3.24 5.89
C ARG A 217 17.32 3.18 6.76
N TRP A 218 16.20 2.77 6.19
CA TRP A 218 14.91 2.74 6.88
C TRP A 218 14.79 1.62 7.92
N SER A 219 15.34 0.42 7.61
CA SER A 219 15.21 -0.73 8.52
C SER A 219 16.26 -0.78 9.63
N GLU A 220 17.51 -0.41 9.36
CA GLU A 220 18.63 -0.59 10.31
C GLU A 220 18.99 0.70 11.04
N GLN A 221 18.96 1.86 10.36
CA GLN A 221 19.39 3.14 10.93
C GLN A 221 18.21 3.91 11.54
N GLU A 222 17.14 4.09 10.80
CA GLU A 222 15.93 4.77 11.30
C GLU A 222 15.00 3.84 12.08
N LYS A 223 15.12 2.53 11.88
CA LYS A 223 14.33 1.49 12.56
C LYS A 223 12.83 1.74 12.45
N LEU A 224 12.35 2.03 11.23
CA LEU A 224 10.93 2.22 10.99
C LEU A 224 10.13 0.98 11.44
N PRO A 225 8.92 1.15 11.99
CA PRO A 225 8.18 0.06 12.61
C PRO A 225 7.64 -1.00 11.66
N PHE A 226 7.43 -0.69 10.37
CA PHE A 226 6.86 -1.58 9.34
C PHE A 226 5.63 -2.36 9.84
N PRO A 227 4.56 -1.71 10.30
CA PRO A 227 3.44 -2.39 10.96
C PRO A 227 2.74 -3.42 10.07
N MET A 228 2.73 -3.21 8.74
CA MET A 228 2.17 -4.17 7.78
C MET A 228 2.85 -5.53 7.76
N THR A 229 4.10 -5.62 8.23
CA THR A 229 4.85 -6.89 8.24
C THR A 229 4.62 -7.70 9.51
N ILE A 230 4.15 -7.06 10.59
CA ILE A 230 4.00 -7.69 11.90
C ILE A 230 3.02 -8.86 11.84
N VAL A 231 1.82 -8.63 11.31
CA VAL A 231 0.75 -9.64 11.25
C VAL A 231 1.15 -10.83 10.36
N PRO A 232 1.62 -10.65 9.12
CA PRO A 232 2.08 -11.77 8.29
C PRO A 232 3.22 -12.58 8.90
N LEU A 233 4.17 -11.91 9.58
CA LEU A 233 5.28 -12.59 10.25
C LEU A 233 4.77 -13.48 11.39
N GLN A 234 3.84 -12.98 12.20
CA GLN A 234 3.26 -13.77 13.29
C GLN A 234 2.40 -14.94 12.79
N ILE A 235 1.69 -14.78 11.68
CA ILE A 235 0.90 -15.87 11.07
C ILE A 235 1.83 -16.95 10.52
N ALA A 236 2.93 -16.57 9.89
CA ALA A 236 3.87 -17.51 9.27
C ALA A 236 4.74 -18.24 10.29
N ASP A 237 4.94 -17.69 11.49
CA ASP A 237 5.74 -18.28 12.54
C ASP A 237 4.90 -19.19 13.45
N PRO A 238 5.10 -20.52 13.43
CA PRO A 238 4.36 -21.45 14.29
C PRO A 238 4.67 -21.29 15.78
N GLU A 239 5.83 -20.70 16.11
CA GLU A 239 6.27 -20.53 17.50
C GLU A 239 5.72 -19.23 18.11
N ALA A 240 5.23 -18.31 17.29
CA ALA A 240 4.65 -17.04 17.73
C ALA A 240 3.38 -17.24 18.60
N GLY A 241 2.73 -18.41 18.50
CA GLY A 241 1.58 -18.76 19.33
C GLY A 241 0.30 -17.95 19.05
N LEU A 242 0.28 -17.13 17.99
CA LEU A 242 -0.83 -16.22 17.66
C LEU A 242 -2.21 -16.91 17.72
N PHE A 243 -2.33 -18.11 17.15
CA PHE A 243 -3.59 -18.86 17.13
C PHE A 243 -4.00 -19.48 18.49
N ARG A 244 -3.15 -19.38 19.51
CA ARG A 244 -3.47 -19.79 20.89
C ARG A 244 -4.04 -18.66 21.73
N GLU A 245 -3.93 -17.42 21.26
CA GLU A 245 -4.42 -16.24 21.95
C GLU A 245 -5.95 -16.15 21.88
N ARG A 246 -6.60 -16.10 23.07
CA ARG A 246 -8.08 -16.02 23.16
C ARG A 246 -8.61 -14.72 22.60
N LEU A 247 -7.86 -13.62 22.75
CA LEU A 247 -8.23 -12.30 22.24
C LEU A 247 -8.25 -12.25 20.72
N LEU A 248 -7.36 -13.01 20.04
CA LEU A 248 -7.42 -13.16 18.59
C LEU A 248 -8.78 -13.72 18.14
N TRP A 249 -9.22 -14.81 18.76
CA TRP A 249 -10.48 -15.46 18.38
C TRP A 249 -11.70 -14.62 18.73
N LEU A 250 -11.63 -13.83 19.80
CA LEU A 250 -12.66 -12.84 20.12
C LEU A 250 -12.76 -11.77 19.02
N GLY A 251 -11.63 -11.21 18.61
CA GLY A 251 -11.58 -10.22 17.51
C GLY A 251 -12.05 -10.78 16.18
N VAL A 252 -11.61 -12.00 15.82
CA VAL A 252 -12.09 -12.74 14.63
C VAL A 252 -13.60 -12.97 14.71
N GLY A 253 -14.12 -13.37 15.88
CA GLY A 253 -15.55 -13.61 16.09
C GLY A 253 -16.40 -12.35 15.89
N ILE A 254 -15.96 -11.21 16.48
CA ILE A 254 -16.65 -9.93 16.33
C ILE A 254 -16.64 -9.48 14.87
N SER A 255 -15.47 -9.45 14.24
CA SER A 255 -15.32 -8.98 12.85
C SER A 255 -16.08 -9.86 11.87
N SER A 256 -15.98 -11.18 12.04
CA SER A 256 -16.72 -12.15 11.20
C SER A 256 -18.23 -12.07 11.42
N GLY A 257 -18.67 -11.84 12.67
CA GLY A 257 -20.07 -11.66 13.00
C GLY A 257 -20.67 -10.44 12.30
N ILE A 258 -19.98 -9.29 12.34
CA ILE A 258 -20.39 -8.08 11.63
C ILE A 258 -20.47 -8.34 10.11
N GLY A 259 -19.42 -8.97 9.54
CA GLY A 259 -19.38 -9.29 8.13
C GLY A 259 -20.49 -10.26 7.69
N LEU A 260 -20.72 -11.32 8.47
CA LEU A 260 -21.78 -12.31 8.18
C LEU A 260 -23.19 -11.68 8.24
N LEU A 261 -23.44 -10.75 9.18
CA LEU A 261 -24.70 -10.01 9.22
C LEU A 261 -24.89 -9.19 7.95
N GLY A 262 -23.82 -8.52 7.47
CA GLY A 262 -23.86 -7.78 6.21
C GLY A 262 -24.16 -8.67 4.99
N VAL A 263 -23.52 -9.85 4.93
CA VAL A 263 -23.78 -10.84 3.87
C VAL A 263 -25.21 -11.37 3.98
N ALA A 264 -25.67 -11.74 5.18
CA ALA A 264 -27.03 -12.25 5.40
C ALA A 264 -28.10 -11.22 4.99
N HIS A 265 -27.86 -9.94 5.28
CA HIS A 265 -28.76 -8.86 4.87
C HIS A 265 -28.92 -8.77 3.35
N ARG A 266 -27.87 -9.03 2.56
CA ARG A 266 -27.96 -9.04 1.08
C ARG A 266 -28.94 -10.10 0.56
N PHE A 267 -29.01 -11.25 1.24
CA PHE A 267 -29.92 -12.35 0.88
C PHE A 267 -31.31 -12.19 1.53
N ALA A 268 -31.36 -11.61 2.72
CA ALA A 268 -32.59 -11.42 3.49
C ALA A 268 -32.58 -10.01 4.12
N PRO A 269 -33.21 -9.00 3.48
CA PRO A 269 -33.21 -7.60 3.96
C PRO A 269 -33.82 -7.42 5.36
N ALA A 270 -34.52 -8.40 5.88
CA ALA A 270 -35.03 -8.40 7.26
C ALA A 270 -33.92 -8.57 8.33
N VAL A 271 -32.75 -9.06 7.96
CA VAL A 271 -31.62 -9.20 8.89
C VAL A 271 -31.03 -7.82 9.16
N PRO A 272 -30.82 -7.43 10.45
CA PRO A 272 -30.25 -6.14 10.78
C PRO A 272 -28.78 -6.05 10.35
N VAL A 273 -28.36 -4.88 9.89
CA VAL A 273 -26.96 -4.55 9.59
C VAL A 273 -26.41 -3.68 10.69
N ILE A 274 -25.19 -3.97 11.13
CA ILE A 274 -24.42 -3.08 11.99
C ILE A 274 -23.67 -2.10 11.07
N PRO A 275 -24.05 -0.81 11.04
CA PRO A 275 -23.34 0.15 10.19
C PRO A 275 -21.93 0.34 10.73
N THR A 276 -20.91 0.10 9.91
CA THR A 276 -19.52 0.33 10.27
C THR A 276 -19.07 1.74 9.93
N TYR A 277 -19.93 2.52 9.31
CA TYR A 277 -19.66 3.91 8.98
C TYR A 277 -20.93 4.76 9.12
N VAL A 278 -20.77 6.02 9.54
CA VAL A 278 -21.84 7.04 9.58
C VAL A 278 -21.34 8.29 8.89
N ASP A 279 -22.11 8.76 7.91
CA ASP A 279 -21.85 10.03 7.24
C ASP A 279 -22.36 11.19 8.12
N ILE A 280 -21.41 11.80 8.86
CA ILE A 280 -21.70 12.96 9.73
C ILE A 280 -21.95 14.20 8.87
N GLY A 281 -21.27 14.31 7.73
CA GLY A 281 -21.41 15.45 6.84
C GLY A 281 -22.84 15.66 6.35
N ASN A 282 -23.58 14.58 6.12
CA ASN A 282 -24.98 14.67 5.70
C ASN A 282 -25.91 15.24 6.77
N PHE A 283 -25.63 15.04 8.06
CA PHE A 283 -26.41 15.65 9.14
C PHE A 283 -26.19 17.16 9.26
N LEU A 284 -25.01 17.64 8.88
CA LEU A 284 -24.61 19.03 9.04
C LEU A 284 -24.77 19.86 7.76
N SER A 285 -24.92 19.20 6.58
CA SER A 285 -24.76 19.80 5.27
C SER A 285 -25.93 20.62 4.73
N ASN A 286 -26.94 20.92 5.54
CA ASN A 286 -28.15 21.62 5.07
C ASN A 286 -27.95 23.12 4.85
N ASN A 287 -26.95 23.73 5.50
CA ASN A 287 -26.68 25.16 5.44
C ASN A 287 -25.21 25.45 5.16
N ARG A 288 -24.93 26.57 4.50
CA ARG A 288 -23.55 27.09 4.38
C ARG A 288 -23.07 27.56 5.76
N PRO A 289 -21.78 27.35 6.09
CA PRO A 289 -20.71 26.73 5.31
C PRO A 289 -20.59 25.19 5.49
N TRP A 290 -21.49 24.57 6.25
CA TRP A 290 -21.43 23.15 6.63
C TRP A 290 -21.61 22.21 5.45
N ASP A 291 -22.21 22.67 4.35
CA ASP A 291 -22.30 21.91 3.10
C ASP A 291 -20.92 21.55 2.49
N ALA A 292 -19.86 22.26 2.89
CA ALA A 292 -18.48 21.97 2.48
C ALA A 292 -17.94 20.66 3.05
N ILE A 293 -18.47 20.17 4.18
CA ILE A 293 -18.04 18.93 4.83
C ILE A 293 -18.92 17.74 4.51
N ARG A 294 -19.81 17.86 3.52
CA ARG A 294 -20.62 16.76 3.01
C ARG A 294 -19.69 15.59 2.62
N GLY A 295 -20.11 14.36 2.93
CA GLY A 295 -19.28 13.18 2.72
C GLY A 295 -18.21 12.94 3.79
N THR A 296 -18.26 13.71 4.92
CA THR A 296 -17.44 13.39 6.08
C THR A 296 -18.04 12.21 6.81
N ALA A 297 -17.35 11.06 6.74
CA ALA A 297 -17.77 9.85 7.42
C ALA A 297 -16.91 9.58 8.66
N LEU A 298 -17.55 9.07 9.70
CA LEU A 298 -16.89 8.42 10.82
C LEU A 298 -16.98 6.92 10.59
N SER A 299 -15.84 6.26 10.41
CA SER A 299 -15.74 4.82 10.24
C SER A 299 -15.20 4.17 11.51
N TRP A 300 -15.74 3.01 11.86
CA TRP A 300 -15.27 2.18 12.96
C TRP A 300 -15.18 0.72 12.56
N SER A 301 -14.75 0.46 11.33
CA SER A 301 -14.50 -0.91 10.93
C SER A 301 -13.42 -1.54 11.82
N PRO A 302 -13.57 -2.81 12.23
CA PRO A 302 -12.58 -3.49 13.06
C PRO A 302 -11.17 -3.48 12.44
N TRP A 303 -11.10 -3.49 11.12
CA TRP A 303 -9.86 -3.40 10.36
C TRP A 303 -9.15 -2.06 10.57
N GLU A 304 -9.85 -0.95 10.37
CA GLU A 304 -9.30 0.40 10.54
C GLU A 304 -8.85 0.64 11.98
N ILE A 305 -9.66 0.19 12.96
CA ILE A 305 -9.30 0.26 14.38
C ILE A 305 -8.00 -0.50 14.65
N GLY A 306 -7.88 -1.72 14.13
CA GLY A 306 -6.67 -2.54 14.28
C GLY A 306 -5.44 -1.90 13.66
N LEU A 307 -5.56 -1.29 12.49
CA LEU A 307 -4.48 -0.59 11.81
C LEU A 307 -4.08 0.68 12.58
N CYS A 308 -5.05 1.48 13.01
CA CYS A 308 -4.80 2.69 13.81
C CYS A 308 -4.13 2.38 15.15
N TYR A 309 -4.43 1.23 15.76
CA TYR A 309 -3.76 0.79 16.99
C TYR A 309 -2.27 0.50 16.82
N LEU A 310 -1.86 0.05 15.64
CA LEU A 310 -0.45 -0.20 15.30
C LEU A 310 0.31 1.07 14.90
N MET A 311 -0.39 2.17 14.70
CA MET A 311 0.17 3.44 14.25
C MET A 311 0.77 4.23 15.41
N PRO A 312 1.92 4.92 15.22
CA PRO A 312 2.44 5.85 16.23
C PRO A 312 1.43 6.96 16.57
N LEU A 313 1.29 7.27 17.84
CA LEU A 313 0.29 8.23 18.33
C LEU A 313 0.46 9.63 17.74
N ASP A 314 1.70 10.10 17.61
CA ASP A 314 2.02 11.41 17.02
C ASP A 314 1.51 11.53 15.59
N PHE A 315 1.60 10.41 14.85
CA PHE A 315 1.14 10.35 13.48
C PHE A 315 -0.39 10.32 13.42
N ALA A 316 -1.03 9.49 14.23
CA ALA A 316 -2.50 9.43 14.33
C ALA A 316 -3.08 10.80 14.70
N PHE A 317 -2.46 11.51 15.65
CA PHE A 317 -2.84 12.88 16.01
C PHE A 317 -2.69 13.83 14.82
N SER A 318 -1.56 13.76 14.10
CA SER A 318 -1.32 14.60 12.93
C SER A 318 -2.36 14.39 11.83
N LEU A 319 -2.74 13.14 11.55
CA LEU A 319 -3.80 12.84 10.58
C LEU A 319 -5.12 13.50 10.94
N VAL A 320 -5.54 13.42 12.20
CA VAL A 320 -6.78 14.04 12.69
C VAL A 320 -6.68 15.56 12.59
N ALA A 321 -5.59 16.15 13.10
CA ALA A 321 -5.39 17.59 13.15
C ALA A 321 -5.41 18.20 11.72
N PHE A 322 -4.64 17.62 10.79
CA PHE A 322 -4.60 18.12 9.41
C PHE A 322 -5.89 17.83 8.62
N ASN A 323 -6.61 16.74 8.93
CA ASN A 323 -7.93 16.53 8.34
C ASN A 323 -8.93 17.60 8.78
N LEU A 324 -8.94 17.96 10.06
CA LEU A 324 -9.78 19.05 10.58
C LEU A 324 -9.38 20.40 9.98
N PHE A 325 -8.08 20.68 9.87
CA PHE A 325 -7.57 21.89 9.23
C PHE A 325 -8.04 21.98 7.78
N TRP A 326 -7.89 20.91 7.00
CA TRP A 326 -8.33 20.86 5.61
C TRP A 326 -9.84 21.09 5.46
N LYS A 327 -10.65 20.50 6.35
CA LYS A 327 -12.10 20.77 6.38
C LYS A 327 -12.42 22.21 6.73
N ALA A 328 -11.68 22.83 7.64
CA ALA A 328 -11.83 24.25 7.97
C ALA A 328 -11.53 25.15 6.76
N GLU A 329 -10.50 24.84 5.97
CA GLU A 329 -10.22 25.55 4.71
C GLU A 329 -11.36 25.44 3.70
N TYR A 330 -11.98 24.24 3.56
CA TYR A 330 -13.16 24.06 2.71
C TYR A 330 -14.38 24.87 3.19
N MET A 331 -14.62 24.89 4.50
CA MET A 331 -15.70 25.68 5.08
C MET A 331 -15.49 27.17 4.86
N LEU A 332 -14.26 27.66 5.08
CA LEU A 332 -13.90 29.07 4.82
C LEU A 332 -14.09 29.40 3.32
N SER A 333 -13.59 28.56 2.45
CA SER A 333 -13.75 28.70 1.01
C SER A 333 -15.23 28.82 0.60
N ARG A 334 -16.06 28.00 1.23
CA ARG A 334 -17.51 28.00 0.95
C ARG A 334 -18.22 29.24 1.48
N GLN A 335 -17.78 29.74 2.65
CA GLN A 335 -18.33 30.94 3.26
C GLN A 335 -17.99 32.19 2.45
N GLU A 336 -16.73 32.34 2.04
CA GLU A 336 -16.23 33.50 1.29
C GLU A 336 -16.54 33.44 -0.21
N GLY A 337 -17.10 32.34 -0.70
CA GLY A 337 -17.43 32.17 -2.12
C GLY A 337 -16.21 31.95 -3.02
N TRP A 338 -15.07 31.56 -2.48
CA TRP A 338 -13.84 31.28 -3.24
C TRP A 338 -13.87 29.94 -3.97
N ALA A 339 -14.80 29.06 -3.63
CA ALA A 339 -15.02 27.78 -4.29
C ALA A 339 -15.68 27.99 -5.66
N THR A 340 -14.88 28.33 -6.66
CA THR A 340 -15.31 28.56 -8.04
C THR A 340 -15.15 27.31 -8.88
N GLY A 341 -16.10 26.35 -8.81
CA GLY A 341 -16.15 25.23 -9.71
C GLY A 341 -15.60 23.89 -9.14
N ALA A 342 -15.88 22.80 -9.86
CA ALA A 342 -15.56 21.43 -9.43
C ALA A 342 -14.04 21.10 -9.49
N TRP A 343 -13.24 21.89 -10.21
CA TRP A 343 -11.84 21.54 -10.54
C TRP A 343 -10.94 22.78 -10.46
N GLY A 344 -10.60 23.28 -9.29
CA GLY A 344 -9.54 24.26 -9.20
C GLY A 344 -9.77 25.54 -8.41
N GLY A 345 -10.79 25.57 -7.54
CA GLY A 345 -10.97 26.66 -6.57
C GLY A 345 -10.16 26.42 -5.27
N PHE A 346 -9.99 27.51 -4.49
CA PHE A 346 -9.46 27.38 -3.13
C PHE A 346 -10.26 26.32 -2.35
N PRO A 347 -9.63 25.45 -1.55
CA PRO A 347 -8.24 25.49 -1.04
C PRO A 347 -7.18 24.80 -1.92
N TYR A 348 -7.44 24.51 -3.19
CA TYR A 348 -6.46 23.88 -4.09
C TYR A 348 -5.90 22.55 -3.56
N GLY A 349 -6.78 21.65 -3.09
CA GLY A 349 -6.40 20.41 -2.37
C GLY A 349 -5.43 19.51 -3.14
N ASP A 350 -5.62 19.36 -4.46
CA ASP A 350 -4.72 18.53 -5.30
C ASP A 350 -3.31 19.16 -5.38
N GLN A 351 -3.21 20.48 -5.49
CA GLN A 351 -1.93 21.19 -5.54
C GLN A 351 -1.22 21.16 -4.17
N GLN A 352 -1.98 21.27 -3.07
CA GLN A 352 -1.45 21.09 -1.72
C GLN A 352 -0.89 19.67 -1.53
N ASN A 353 -1.60 18.64 -1.99
CA ASN A 353 -1.15 17.26 -1.93
C ASN A 353 0.16 17.05 -2.72
N ILE A 354 0.22 17.53 -3.96
CA ILE A 354 1.46 17.46 -4.78
C ILE A 354 2.60 18.18 -4.07
N GLY A 355 2.34 19.39 -3.54
CA GLY A 355 3.32 20.16 -2.77
C GLY A 355 3.84 19.41 -1.54
N ALA A 356 2.95 18.79 -0.79
CA ALA A 356 3.30 17.97 0.38
C ALA A 356 4.17 16.77 0.00
N TYR A 357 3.81 16.02 -1.05
CA TYR A 357 4.64 14.91 -1.55
C TYR A 357 6.03 15.36 -1.98
N LEU A 358 6.13 16.48 -2.70
CA LEU A 358 7.43 17.01 -3.12
C LEU A 358 8.26 17.48 -1.92
N ALA A 359 7.66 18.17 -0.96
CA ALA A 359 8.33 18.61 0.26
C ALA A 359 8.86 17.41 1.08
N LEU A 360 8.06 16.36 1.24
CA LEU A 360 8.48 15.14 1.91
C LEU A 360 9.62 14.44 1.14
N MET A 361 9.52 14.32 -0.19
CA MET A 361 10.58 13.73 -1.01
C MET A 361 11.88 14.50 -0.88
N LEU A 362 11.84 15.83 -0.99
CA LEU A 362 13.03 16.69 -0.85
C LEU A 362 13.63 16.55 0.56
N SER A 363 12.78 16.49 1.59
CA SER A 363 13.21 16.28 2.98
C SER A 363 13.92 14.95 3.15
N VAL A 364 13.36 13.86 2.61
CA VAL A 364 13.97 12.53 2.66
C VAL A 364 15.33 12.53 1.96
N VAL A 365 15.40 13.04 0.74
CA VAL A 365 16.66 13.11 -0.03
C VAL A 365 17.70 13.96 0.69
N TRP A 366 17.29 15.11 1.26
CA TRP A 366 18.20 15.99 2.00
C TRP A 366 18.75 15.34 3.27
N LEU A 367 17.88 14.71 4.06
CA LEU A 367 18.29 14.03 5.29
C LEU A 367 19.20 12.84 4.99
N ASP A 368 18.91 12.10 3.93
CA ASP A 368 19.62 10.87 3.55
C ASP A 368 20.78 11.11 2.58
N ARG A 369 21.07 12.38 2.20
CA ARG A 369 22.09 12.70 1.18
C ARG A 369 23.45 12.04 1.40
N ARG A 370 23.90 11.98 2.66
CA ARG A 370 25.21 11.36 3.00
C ARG A 370 25.17 9.84 2.77
N TYR A 371 24.07 9.20 3.13
CA TYR A 371 23.85 7.78 2.89
C TYR A 371 23.74 7.49 1.38
N LEU A 372 22.97 8.27 0.64
CA LEU A 372 22.80 8.09 -0.81
C LEU A 372 24.14 8.26 -1.56
N ILE A 373 24.99 9.17 -1.13
CA ILE A 373 26.35 9.32 -1.69
C ILE A 373 27.18 8.06 -1.41
N GLN A 374 27.08 7.45 -0.22
CA GLN A 374 27.80 6.21 0.10
C GLN A 374 27.28 5.02 -0.73
N VAL A 375 25.97 4.94 -0.96
CA VAL A 375 25.35 3.95 -1.86
C VAL A 375 25.90 4.13 -3.28
N LEU A 376 25.93 5.36 -3.79
CA LEU A 376 26.45 5.66 -5.12
C LEU A 376 27.93 5.30 -5.24
N ARG A 377 28.76 5.63 -4.24
CA ARG A 377 30.17 5.25 -4.21
C ARG A 377 30.34 3.73 -4.26
N ARG A 378 29.55 2.98 -3.46
CA ARG A 378 29.57 1.53 -3.45
C ARG A 378 29.17 0.94 -4.80
N ALA A 379 28.11 1.47 -5.41
CA ALA A 379 27.64 1.05 -6.72
C ALA A 379 28.69 1.26 -7.84
N LEU A 380 29.46 2.35 -7.75
CA LEU A 380 30.55 2.66 -8.68
C LEU A 380 31.87 1.93 -8.37
N GLY A 381 31.91 1.09 -7.33
CA GLY A 381 33.11 0.36 -6.92
C GLY A 381 34.14 1.21 -6.15
N LEU A 382 33.74 2.41 -5.70
CA LEU A 382 34.57 3.28 -4.88
C LEU A 382 34.54 2.86 -3.39
N PRO A 383 35.53 3.23 -2.57
CA PRO A 383 35.52 2.95 -1.14
C PRO A 383 34.26 3.49 -0.46
N SER A 384 33.54 2.61 0.22
CA SER A 384 32.31 2.92 0.97
C SER A 384 32.24 2.03 2.21
N PRO A 385 31.75 2.54 3.35
CA PRO A 385 31.54 1.77 4.56
C PRO A 385 30.35 0.81 4.47
N LEU A 386 29.53 0.90 3.39
CA LEU A 386 28.36 0.06 3.20
C LEU A 386 28.78 -1.30 2.63
N ASP A 387 28.23 -2.38 3.21
CA ASP A 387 28.34 -3.74 2.68
C ASP A 387 26.98 -4.20 2.17
N ASP A 388 26.93 -4.61 0.90
CA ASP A 388 25.72 -5.03 0.18
C ASP A 388 25.69 -6.56 -0.09
N ARG A 389 26.61 -7.33 0.54
CA ARG A 389 26.72 -8.78 0.29
C ARG A 389 25.53 -9.56 0.83
N GLU A 390 24.91 -9.07 1.90
CA GLU A 390 23.74 -9.69 2.52
C GLU A 390 22.41 -9.19 1.92
N ASP A 391 22.44 -8.15 1.09
CA ASP A 391 21.26 -7.62 0.42
C ASP A 391 20.81 -8.52 -0.74
N GLY A 392 19.51 -8.52 -1.03
CA GLY A 392 18.92 -9.32 -2.12
C GLY A 392 19.48 -8.96 -3.49
N LEU A 393 19.77 -7.67 -3.70
CA LEU A 393 20.42 -7.10 -4.88
C LEU A 393 21.58 -6.22 -4.43
N SER A 394 22.71 -6.27 -5.16
CA SER A 394 23.83 -5.36 -4.91
C SER A 394 23.44 -3.93 -5.30
N TYR A 395 24.01 -2.92 -4.65
CA TYR A 395 23.78 -1.52 -5.00
C TYR A 395 24.16 -1.21 -6.45
N ARG A 396 25.16 -1.90 -6.99
CA ARG A 396 25.52 -1.78 -8.40
C ARG A 396 24.41 -2.26 -9.32
N THR A 397 23.84 -3.43 -9.04
CA THR A 397 22.71 -3.98 -9.81
C THR A 397 21.46 -3.10 -9.68
N ALA A 398 21.18 -2.60 -8.47
CA ALA A 398 20.07 -1.70 -8.23
C ALA A 398 20.22 -0.37 -8.99
N LEU A 399 21.42 0.23 -9.02
CA LEU A 399 21.66 1.46 -9.77
C LEU A 399 21.56 1.26 -11.29
N LEU A 400 22.18 0.18 -11.82
CA LEU A 400 22.07 -0.16 -13.23
C LEU A 400 20.65 -0.49 -13.63
N GLY A 401 19.93 -1.22 -12.77
CA GLY A 401 18.51 -1.52 -12.95
C GLY A 401 17.62 -0.28 -12.94
N LEU A 402 17.90 0.67 -12.04
CA LEU A 402 17.22 1.96 -11.96
C LEU A 402 17.41 2.76 -13.26
N VAL A 403 18.66 2.94 -13.68
CA VAL A 403 18.98 3.70 -14.91
C VAL A 403 18.39 3.01 -16.14
N GLY A 404 18.56 1.68 -16.25
CA GLY A 404 18.01 0.92 -17.39
C GLY A 404 16.49 0.93 -17.44
N GLY A 405 15.84 0.78 -16.27
CA GLY A 405 14.37 0.84 -16.18
C GLY A 405 13.82 2.23 -16.51
N LEU A 406 14.44 3.30 -16.01
CA LEU A 406 14.06 4.68 -16.36
C LEU A 406 14.31 4.97 -17.84
N ALA A 407 15.40 4.51 -18.42
CA ALA A 407 15.70 4.67 -19.84
C ALA A 407 14.66 3.93 -20.72
N PHE A 408 14.24 2.72 -20.31
CA PHE A 408 13.18 1.97 -20.98
C PHE A 408 11.83 2.69 -20.89
N LEU A 409 11.44 3.17 -19.72
CA LEU A 409 10.20 3.94 -19.54
C LEU A 409 10.24 5.24 -20.37
N TRP A 410 11.36 5.94 -20.36
CA TRP A 410 11.57 7.10 -21.20
C TRP A 410 11.37 6.82 -22.68
N TRP A 411 11.97 5.74 -23.15
CA TRP A 411 11.80 5.27 -24.54
C TRP A 411 10.33 4.95 -24.86
N MET A 412 9.62 4.27 -23.94
CA MET A 412 8.20 3.97 -24.15
C MET A 412 7.34 5.24 -24.23
N TYR A 413 7.55 6.22 -23.33
CA TYR A 413 6.81 7.48 -23.37
C TYR A 413 7.13 8.32 -24.61
N ALA A 414 8.38 8.33 -25.05
CA ALA A 414 8.78 8.98 -26.31
C ALA A 414 8.08 8.33 -27.50
N ARG A 415 7.98 6.98 -27.52
CA ARG A 415 7.22 6.25 -28.54
C ARG A 415 5.71 6.51 -28.48
N ALA A 416 5.21 6.82 -27.29
CA ALA A 416 3.82 7.23 -27.09
C ALA A 416 3.56 8.72 -27.46
N GLY A 417 4.57 9.46 -27.92
CA GLY A 417 4.41 10.85 -28.38
C GLY A 417 4.57 11.89 -27.26
N MET A 418 5.00 11.51 -26.06
CA MET A 418 5.25 12.48 -24.99
C MET A 418 6.53 13.28 -25.29
N THR A 419 6.45 14.60 -25.09
CA THR A 419 7.62 15.47 -25.23
C THR A 419 8.63 15.26 -24.08
N PRO A 420 9.95 15.44 -24.33
CA PRO A 420 10.97 15.19 -23.32
C PRO A 420 10.75 15.90 -21.96
N PRO A 421 10.38 17.20 -21.90
CA PRO A 421 10.17 17.85 -20.62
C PRO A 421 8.97 17.30 -19.85
N VAL A 422 7.90 16.93 -20.55
CA VAL A 422 6.72 16.31 -19.94
C VAL A 422 7.06 14.92 -19.41
N THR A 423 7.80 14.12 -20.16
CA THR A 423 8.27 12.79 -19.73
C THR A 423 9.14 12.91 -18.48
N ALA A 424 10.08 13.84 -18.45
CA ALA A 424 10.95 14.08 -17.29
C ALA A 424 10.13 14.48 -16.06
N ALA A 425 9.23 15.44 -16.20
CA ALA A 425 8.36 15.88 -15.11
C ALA A 425 7.47 14.75 -14.59
N PHE A 426 6.85 13.98 -15.49
CA PHE A 426 5.99 12.87 -15.12
C PHE A 426 6.75 11.77 -14.36
N LEU A 427 7.89 11.31 -14.88
CA LEU A 427 8.69 10.28 -14.21
C LEU A 427 9.20 10.76 -12.85
N PHE A 428 9.64 12.03 -12.77
CA PHE A 428 10.09 12.62 -11.51
C PHE A 428 8.95 12.67 -10.48
N LEU A 429 7.78 13.18 -10.83
CA LEU A 429 6.64 13.28 -9.93
C LEU A 429 6.14 11.88 -9.51
N TYR A 430 6.03 10.96 -10.46
CA TYR A 430 5.55 9.60 -10.20
C TYR A 430 6.46 8.85 -9.20
N PHE A 431 7.78 8.80 -9.46
CA PHE A 431 8.69 8.10 -8.56
C PHE A 431 8.94 8.84 -7.25
N SER A 432 8.81 10.16 -7.22
CA SER A 432 8.78 10.93 -5.97
C SER A 432 7.59 10.52 -5.11
N MET A 433 6.41 10.42 -5.70
CA MET A 433 5.20 9.96 -5.01
C MET A 433 5.35 8.51 -4.53
N VAL A 434 5.87 7.60 -5.36
CA VAL A 434 6.15 6.21 -4.99
C VAL A 434 7.08 6.12 -3.78
N MET A 435 8.16 6.92 -3.75
CA MET A 435 9.10 6.95 -2.63
C MET A 435 8.46 7.44 -1.33
N VAL A 436 7.72 8.54 -1.40
CA VAL A 436 7.02 9.09 -0.22
C VAL A 436 5.98 8.12 0.30
N MET A 437 5.15 7.53 -0.59
CA MET A 437 4.16 6.54 -0.19
C MET A 437 4.79 5.28 0.41
N SER A 438 5.92 4.83 -0.14
CA SER A 438 6.67 3.70 0.42
C SER A 438 7.17 4.02 1.83
N ARG A 439 7.65 5.24 2.07
CA ARG A 439 8.09 5.69 3.39
C ARG A 439 6.92 5.80 4.38
N LEU A 440 5.82 6.40 3.96
CA LEU A 440 4.62 6.50 4.78
C LEU A 440 4.12 5.10 5.18
N ARG A 441 4.05 4.16 4.24
CA ARG A 441 3.68 2.77 4.52
C ARG A 441 4.67 2.06 5.46
N ALA A 442 5.95 2.37 5.39
CA ALA A 442 6.94 1.83 6.32
C ALA A 442 6.75 2.37 7.76
N GLN A 443 6.17 3.55 7.91
CA GLN A 443 5.93 4.19 9.21
C GLN A 443 4.56 3.87 9.79
N ILE A 444 3.53 3.79 8.95
CA ILE A 444 2.14 3.78 9.38
C ILE A 444 1.44 2.45 9.08
N GLY A 445 1.76 1.82 7.95
CA GLY A 445 1.08 0.63 7.45
C GLY A 445 0.33 0.84 6.15
#